data_ffdf4c5f66c1003d4cd11657c974a12a
#
_entry.id   ffdf4c5f66c1003d4cd11657c974a12a
#
_cell.length_a   1.000
_cell.length_b   1.000
_cell.length_c   1.000
_cell.angle_alpha   90.00
_cell.angle_beta   90.00
_cell.angle_gamma   90.00
#
_symmetry.space_group_name_H-M   'P 1'
#
loop_
_entity.id
_entity.type
_entity.pdbx_description
1 polymer ?
#
loop_
_entity_poly.entity_id
_entity_poly.type
_entity_poly.pdbx_seq_one_letter_code
_entity_poly.pdbx_strand_id
1 'polypeptide(L)'
;KSIENPLGLVFSGVTTAQEALHSIEQDGDIQAVIVDDKLYTLRNHGQKARDLQMTALELVHRINCFRPELNVYILIAQEQEGEVVDALFSETVDGYFYREERDYRGMYQILNAKKKKKTHTPFYDQLKKYVLMAKDAWHTPGHSSGDSLRDSPWVGDFYEFIGEHIFRADLSVSVPILDSLLEPTGVIAEAQKIAAKAFGSQRTYFATNGTSTANKVIFQTLLTPGDKLILDRNCHKSIHHGVVLSGAHPVYLN
;
A
#
# COMPACT_ATOMS: atom_id res chain seq x y z
N LYS A 1 3.38 -32.61 -10.94
CA LYS A 1 2.03 -33.08 -11.38
C LYS A 1 1.15 -31.85 -11.39
N SER A 2 0.78 -31.33 -12.56
CA SER A 2 -0.22 -30.30 -12.70
C SER A 2 -1.56 -30.89 -12.25
N ILE A 3 -2.02 -30.45 -11.09
CA ILE A 3 -3.39 -30.70 -10.67
C ILE A 3 -4.24 -29.83 -11.61
N GLU A 4 -5.18 -30.41 -12.34
CA GLU A 4 -6.17 -29.63 -13.08
C GLU A 4 -6.86 -28.69 -12.07
N ASN A 5 -6.62 -27.42 -12.28
CA ASN A 5 -7.01 -26.38 -11.33
C ASN A 5 -8.18 -25.57 -11.91
N PRO A 6 -9.43 -25.92 -11.56
CA PRO A 6 -10.63 -25.26 -12.10
C PRO A 6 -10.71 -23.78 -11.72
N LEU A 7 -9.81 -23.30 -10.86
CA LEU A 7 -9.80 -21.93 -10.35
C LEU A 7 -8.73 -21.05 -11.00
N GLY A 8 -7.92 -21.61 -11.93
CA GLY A 8 -6.86 -20.87 -12.62
C GLY A 8 -5.69 -20.45 -11.73
N LEU A 9 -5.52 -21.08 -10.54
CA LEU A 9 -4.39 -20.81 -9.66
C LEU A 9 -3.16 -21.60 -10.12
N VAL A 10 -2.02 -20.96 -10.16
CA VAL A 10 -0.73 -21.61 -10.38
C VAL A 10 -0.02 -21.72 -9.02
N PHE A 11 0.31 -22.94 -8.61
CA PHE A 11 1.08 -23.20 -7.42
C PHE A 11 2.51 -23.55 -7.81
N SER A 12 3.47 -22.85 -7.23
CA SER A 12 4.88 -23.22 -7.25
C SER A 12 5.33 -23.55 -5.84
N GLY A 13 6.08 -24.62 -5.68
CA GLY A 13 6.62 -25.04 -4.38
C GLY A 13 8.14 -24.92 -4.37
N VAL A 14 8.67 -24.37 -3.28
CA VAL A 14 10.10 -24.29 -3.00
C VAL A 14 10.40 -24.96 -1.66
N THR A 15 11.62 -25.42 -1.47
CA THR A 15 11.98 -26.23 -0.30
C THR A 15 12.77 -25.46 0.75
N THR A 16 13.30 -24.30 0.41
CA THR A 16 14.11 -23.48 1.31
C THR A 16 13.59 -22.04 1.40
N ALA A 17 13.85 -21.40 2.54
CA ALA A 17 13.52 -20.00 2.75
C ALA A 17 14.23 -19.06 1.75
N GLN A 18 15.46 -19.39 1.36
CA GLN A 18 16.24 -18.61 0.40
C GLN A 18 15.65 -18.68 -1.01
N GLU A 19 15.26 -19.89 -1.45
CA GLU A 19 14.55 -20.05 -2.73
C GLU A 19 13.21 -19.32 -2.73
N ALA A 20 12.49 -19.36 -1.61
CA ALA A 20 11.21 -18.61 -1.47
C ALA A 20 11.42 -17.11 -1.64
N LEU A 21 12.38 -16.53 -0.90
CA LEU A 21 12.70 -15.10 -1.02
C LEU A 21 13.14 -14.74 -2.44
N HIS A 22 14.02 -15.51 -3.04
CA HIS A 22 14.48 -15.28 -4.42
C HIS A 22 13.31 -15.35 -5.41
N SER A 23 12.43 -16.34 -5.30
CA SER A 23 11.25 -16.44 -6.17
C SER A 23 10.31 -15.25 -6.01
N ILE A 24 10.08 -14.79 -4.77
CA ILE A 24 9.22 -13.64 -4.48
C ILE A 24 9.84 -12.33 -5.01
N GLU A 25 11.17 -12.20 -5.00
CA GLU A 25 11.87 -11.05 -5.56
C GLU A 25 11.81 -11.00 -7.09
N GLN A 26 11.89 -12.15 -7.75
CA GLN A 26 11.94 -12.26 -9.21
C GLN A 26 10.56 -12.25 -9.87
N ASP A 27 9.54 -12.72 -9.17
CA ASP A 27 8.20 -12.88 -9.73
C ASP A 27 7.21 -11.91 -9.04
N GLY A 28 6.92 -10.81 -9.73
CA GLY A 28 5.94 -9.82 -9.29
C GLY A 28 4.49 -10.31 -9.31
N ASP A 29 4.20 -11.42 -9.99
CA ASP A 29 2.84 -11.96 -10.13
C ASP A 29 2.43 -12.84 -8.95
N ILE A 30 3.36 -13.17 -8.05
CA ILE A 30 3.03 -13.90 -6.82
C ILE A 30 2.04 -13.08 -5.98
N GLN A 31 0.89 -13.68 -5.66
CA GLN A 31 -0.23 -13.01 -4.99
C GLN A 31 -0.41 -13.43 -3.53
N ALA A 32 0.10 -14.60 -3.16
CA ALA A 32 0.07 -15.11 -1.80
C ALA A 32 1.21 -16.12 -1.57
N VAL A 33 1.64 -16.21 -0.34
CA VAL A 33 2.66 -17.17 0.09
C VAL A 33 2.09 -18.00 1.23
N ILE A 34 2.27 -19.30 1.17
CA ILE A 34 1.93 -20.22 2.25
C ILE A 34 3.25 -20.82 2.78
N VAL A 35 3.56 -20.53 4.02
CA VAL A 35 4.79 -20.98 4.69
C VAL A 35 4.44 -22.15 5.60
N ASP A 36 5.11 -23.28 5.43
CA ASP A 36 4.97 -24.40 6.35
C ASP A 36 5.67 -24.08 7.69
N ASP A 37 4.97 -24.23 8.83
CA ASP A 37 5.52 -24.02 10.17
C ASP A 37 6.74 -24.94 10.44
N LYS A 38 6.76 -26.12 9.80
CA LYS A 38 7.87 -27.07 9.81
C LYS A 38 8.94 -26.75 8.76
N LEU A 39 9.09 -25.50 8.36
CA LEU A 39 10.19 -25.10 7.49
C LEU A 39 11.52 -25.35 8.24
N TYR A 40 11.96 -26.60 8.19
CA TYR A 40 13.25 -27.00 8.71
C TYR A 40 14.29 -26.80 7.62
N THR A 41 15.35 -26.13 7.96
CA THR A 41 16.60 -26.30 7.22
C THR A 41 16.95 -27.78 7.24
N LEU A 42 16.87 -28.43 6.10
CA LEU A 42 17.39 -29.76 5.93
C LEU A 42 18.86 -29.73 6.32
N ARG A 43 19.19 -30.32 7.46
CA ARG A 43 20.58 -30.60 7.82
C ARG A 43 21.14 -31.57 6.79
N ASN A 44 21.86 -31.03 5.80
CA ASN A 44 22.75 -31.85 5.01
C ASN A 44 23.80 -32.45 5.96
N HIS A 45 23.71 -33.74 6.19
CA HIS A 45 24.74 -34.51 6.91
C HIS A 45 26.08 -34.28 6.21
N GLY A 46 26.94 -33.42 6.75
CA GLY A 46 28.34 -33.33 6.35
C GLY A 46 28.93 -31.93 6.08
N GLN A 47 28.20 -30.83 6.09
CA GLN A 47 28.80 -29.50 5.94
C GLN A 47 28.65 -28.65 7.20
N LYS A 48 29.78 -28.05 7.62
CA LYS A 48 29.87 -27.24 8.85
C LYS A 48 28.87 -26.06 8.81
N ALA A 49 28.01 -26.04 9.82
CA ALA A 49 27.02 -25.02 10.11
C ALA A 49 27.64 -23.62 10.13
N ARG A 50 27.30 -22.78 9.13
CA ARG A 50 27.37 -21.31 9.18
C ARG A 50 26.25 -20.65 8.39
N ASP A 51 25.26 -21.36 7.89
CA ASP A 51 24.09 -20.75 7.27
C ASP A 51 23.00 -20.60 8.33
N LEU A 52 22.62 -19.34 8.57
CA LEU A 52 21.57 -18.96 9.50
C LEU A 52 20.29 -19.74 9.18
N GLN A 53 19.87 -20.57 10.11
CA GLN A 53 18.58 -21.26 10.08
C GLN A 53 17.49 -20.21 10.21
N MET A 54 16.80 -19.90 9.11
CA MET A 54 15.65 -19.00 9.13
C MET A 54 14.42 -19.79 9.57
N THR A 55 13.75 -19.34 10.62
CA THR A 55 12.47 -19.88 11.05
C THR A 55 11.33 -19.44 10.12
N ALA A 56 10.19 -20.12 10.17
CA ALA A 56 9.00 -19.72 9.41
C ALA A 56 8.59 -18.26 9.73
N LEU A 57 8.66 -17.85 10.99
CA LEU A 57 8.32 -16.48 11.42
C LEU A 57 9.35 -15.45 10.92
N GLU A 58 10.64 -15.76 10.89
CA GLU A 58 11.65 -14.87 10.31
C GLU A 58 11.47 -14.72 8.80
N LEU A 59 11.09 -15.80 8.10
CA LEU A 59 10.75 -15.73 6.68
C LEU A 59 9.54 -14.82 6.45
N VAL A 60 8.46 -15.00 7.23
CA VAL A 60 7.26 -14.16 7.18
C VAL A 60 7.63 -12.69 7.42
N HIS A 61 8.43 -12.41 8.45
CA HIS A 61 8.85 -11.05 8.75
C HIS A 61 9.62 -10.42 7.59
N ARG A 62 10.55 -11.14 6.99
CA ARG A 62 11.29 -10.65 5.81
C ARG A 62 10.38 -10.38 4.62
N ILE A 63 9.45 -11.29 4.32
CA ILE A 63 8.47 -11.09 3.25
C ILE A 63 7.67 -9.80 3.49
N ASN A 64 7.18 -9.60 4.70
CA ASN A 64 6.40 -8.41 5.05
C ASN A 64 7.23 -7.11 4.98
N CYS A 65 8.55 -7.17 5.18
CA CYS A 65 9.41 -6.00 5.06
C CYS A 65 9.58 -5.51 3.61
N PHE A 66 9.68 -6.41 2.64
CA PHE A 66 9.94 -6.00 1.25
C PHE A 66 8.75 -6.14 0.31
N ARG A 67 7.75 -6.98 0.63
CA ARG A 67 6.50 -7.17 -0.11
C ARG A 67 5.28 -7.14 0.82
N PRO A 68 5.01 -6.00 1.49
CA PRO A 68 3.93 -5.88 2.48
C PRO A 68 2.52 -6.10 1.90
N GLU A 69 2.37 -6.00 0.57
CA GLU A 69 1.12 -6.26 -0.13
C GLU A 69 0.82 -7.75 -0.30
N LEU A 70 1.81 -8.65 -0.14
CA LEU A 70 1.58 -10.08 -0.23
C LEU A 70 0.79 -10.60 0.96
N ASN A 71 -0.16 -11.48 0.67
CA ASN A 71 -0.83 -12.24 1.72
C ASN A 71 0.07 -13.40 2.14
N VAL A 72 0.36 -13.48 3.42
CA VAL A 72 1.20 -14.54 3.98
C VAL A 72 0.39 -15.40 4.94
N TYR A 73 0.39 -16.69 4.70
CA TYR A 73 -0.31 -17.69 5.52
C TYR A 73 0.66 -18.70 6.07
N ILE A 74 0.33 -19.28 7.23
CA ILE A 74 1.09 -20.39 7.80
C ILE A 74 0.30 -21.68 7.62
N LEU A 75 0.97 -22.74 7.24
CA LEU A 75 0.44 -24.09 7.17
C LEU A 75 0.81 -24.83 8.45
N ILE A 76 -0.19 -25.23 9.25
CA ILE A 76 -0.01 -25.86 10.57
C ILE A 76 -0.68 -27.22 10.66
N ALA A 77 -0.27 -28.04 11.61
CA ALA A 77 -1.05 -29.22 12.01
C ALA A 77 -2.17 -28.82 12.96
N GLN A 78 -3.30 -29.53 12.91
CA GLN A 78 -4.47 -29.23 13.74
C GLN A 78 -4.18 -29.23 15.25
N GLU A 79 -3.17 -29.99 15.69
CA GLU A 79 -2.76 -30.10 17.10
C GLU A 79 -2.00 -28.85 17.61
N GLN A 80 -1.57 -27.94 16.72
CA GLN A 80 -0.70 -26.79 17.03
C GLN A 80 -1.45 -25.44 17.03
N GLU A 81 -2.77 -25.46 16.99
CA GLU A 81 -3.60 -24.24 16.89
C GLU A 81 -3.30 -23.22 18.00
N GLY A 82 -3.04 -23.67 19.22
CA GLY A 82 -2.78 -22.79 20.38
C GLY A 82 -1.47 -21.98 20.26
N GLU A 83 -0.44 -22.56 19.65
CA GLU A 83 0.88 -21.90 19.54
C GLU A 83 0.93 -20.83 18.44
N VAL A 84 0.07 -20.95 17.44
CA VAL A 84 0.03 -20.04 16.27
C VAL A 84 -0.89 -18.84 16.52
N VAL A 85 -1.80 -18.95 17.47
CA VAL A 85 -2.75 -17.88 17.83
C VAL A 85 -1.99 -16.59 18.20
N ASP A 86 -0.89 -16.68 18.92
CA ASP A 86 -0.08 -15.51 19.29
C ASP A 86 0.58 -14.83 18.09
N ALA A 87 1.01 -15.60 17.08
CA ALA A 87 1.58 -15.06 15.85
C ALA A 87 0.51 -14.40 14.97
N LEU A 88 -0.74 -14.87 15.01
CA LEU A 88 -1.88 -14.26 14.34
C LEU A 88 -2.29 -12.94 15.00
N PHE A 89 -2.25 -12.85 16.31
CA PHE A 89 -2.54 -11.61 17.05
C PHE A 89 -1.47 -10.54 16.84
N SER A 90 -0.25 -10.91 16.45
CA SER A 90 0.82 -9.95 16.15
C SER A 90 0.71 -9.25 14.79
N GLU A 91 -0.36 -9.49 14.04
CA GLU A 91 -0.59 -8.97 12.67
C GLU A 91 0.51 -9.30 11.64
N THR A 92 1.38 -10.27 11.93
CA THR A 92 2.48 -10.64 11.03
C THR A 92 2.05 -11.59 9.91
N VAL A 93 0.96 -12.34 10.12
CA VAL A 93 0.38 -13.25 9.12
C VAL A 93 -1.08 -12.90 8.84
N ASP A 94 -1.54 -13.20 7.63
CA ASP A 94 -2.92 -12.96 7.21
C ASP A 94 -3.89 -14.05 7.62
N GLY A 95 -3.37 -15.20 8.02
CA GLY A 95 -4.14 -16.35 8.48
C GLY A 95 -3.33 -17.64 8.45
N TYR A 96 -4.01 -18.75 8.65
CA TYR A 96 -3.42 -20.08 8.60
C TYR A 96 -4.32 -21.06 7.88
N PHE A 97 -3.75 -22.19 7.44
CA PHE A 97 -4.45 -23.35 6.91
C PHE A 97 -3.95 -24.59 7.61
N TYR A 98 -4.81 -25.59 7.75
CA TYR A 98 -4.41 -26.89 8.24
C TYR A 98 -3.77 -27.72 7.12
N ARG A 99 -2.72 -28.52 7.44
CA ARG A 99 -2.09 -29.43 6.46
C ARG A 99 -3.06 -30.47 5.94
N GLU A 100 -4.01 -30.86 6.76
CA GLU A 100 -5.03 -31.85 6.47
C GLU A 100 -6.20 -31.27 5.66
N GLU A 101 -6.24 -29.96 5.47
CA GLU A 101 -7.30 -29.27 4.74
C GLU A 101 -7.35 -29.72 3.27
N ARG A 102 -8.55 -30.07 2.84
CA ARG A 102 -8.84 -30.46 1.46
C ARG A 102 -9.86 -29.57 0.76
N ASP A 103 -10.41 -28.59 1.45
CA ASP A 103 -11.29 -27.60 0.85
C ASP A 103 -10.52 -26.50 0.12
N TYR A 104 -9.95 -26.87 -1.02
CA TYR A 104 -9.22 -25.92 -1.86
C TYR A 104 -10.09 -24.76 -2.37
N ARG A 105 -11.41 -24.93 -2.45
CA ARG A 105 -12.34 -23.86 -2.84
C ARG A 105 -12.48 -22.84 -1.72
N GLY A 106 -12.62 -23.28 -0.48
CA GLY A 106 -12.63 -22.41 0.70
C GLY A 106 -11.33 -21.66 0.86
N MET A 107 -10.18 -22.34 0.72
CA MET A 107 -8.85 -21.70 0.71
C MET A 107 -8.75 -20.59 -0.36
N TYR A 108 -9.19 -20.86 -1.58
CA TYR A 108 -9.22 -19.86 -2.65
C TYR A 108 -10.07 -18.64 -2.29
N GLN A 109 -11.25 -18.85 -1.73
CA GLN A 109 -12.13 -17.74 -1.32
C GLN A 109 -11.46 -16.87 -0.26
N ILE A 110 -10.79 -17.46 0.71
CA ILE A 110 -10.04 -16.74 1.76
C ILE A 110 -8.90 -15.94 1.13
N LEU A 111 -8.08 -16.56 0.27
CA LEU A 111 -6.98 -15.91 -0.43
C LEU A 111 -7.46 -14.70 -1.24
N ASN A 112 -8.53 -14.86 -1.99
CA ASN A 112 -9.07 -13.81 -2.85
C ASN A 112 -9.73 -12.66 -2.05
N ALA A 113 -10.40 -12.96 -0.95
CA ALA A 113 -10.98 -11.96 -0.07
C ALA A 113 -9.91 -11.08 0.61
N LYS A 114 -8.83 -11.71 1.09
CA LYS A 114 -7.72 -10.99 1.73
C LYS A 114 -6.91 -10.18 0.72
N LYS A 115 -6.69 -10.69 -0.50
CA LYS A 115 -6.09 -9.92 -1.59
C LYS A 115 -6.84 -8.61 -1.83
N LYS A 116 -8.17 -8.67 -1.95
CA LYS A 116 -9.00 -7.47 -2.13
C LYS A 116 -8.83 -6.48 -0.98
N LYS A 117 -8.70 -6.95 0.26
CA LYS A 117 -8.48 -6.09 1.43
C LYS A 117 -7.12 -5.39 1.38
N LYS A 118 -6.04 -6.10 1.03
CA LYS A 118 -4.68 -5.53 0.92
C LYS A 118 -4.50 -4.58 -0.25
N THR A 119 -5.23 -4.78 -1.35
CA THR A 119 -5.21 -3.90 -2.53
C THR A 119 -6.26 -2.80 -2.46
N HIS A 120 -6.97 -2.68 -1.34
CA HIS A 120 -7.97 -1.62 -1.15
C HIS A 120 -7.32 -0.24 -1.14
N THR A 121 -7.85 0.66 -1.98
CA THR A 121 -7.43 2.05 -2.11
C THR A 121 -8.60 2.97 -1.73
N PRO A 122 -8.78 3.29 -0.43
CA PRO A 122 -10.02 3.84 0.09
C PRO A 122 -10.55 5.05 -0.67
N PHE A 123 -9.69 6.04 -0.90
CA PHE A 123 -10.06 7.25 -1.62
C PHE A 123 -10.37 6.96 -3.10
N TYR A 124 -9.49 6.22 -3.80
CA TYR A 124 -9.69 5.90 -5.21
C TYR A 124 -10.91 5.03 -5.45
N ASP A 125 -11.13 4.02 -4.62
CA ASP A 125 -12.30 3.14 -4.73
C ASP A 125 -13.59 3.93 -4.53
N GLN A 126 -13.60 4.87 -3.60
CA GLN A 126 -14.76 5.73 -3.35
C GLN A 126 -14.98 6.75 -4.48
N LEU A 127 -13.90 7.34 -5.02
CA LEU A 127 -13.96 8.23 -6.18
C LEU A 127 -14.53 7.50 -7.39
N LYS A 128 -14.00 6.30 -7.70
CA LYS A 128 -14.51 5.45 -8.78
C LYS A 128 -15.99 5.11 -8.59
N LYS A 129 -16.39 4.77 -7.38
CA LYS A 129 -17.79 4.50 -7.06
C LYS A 129 -18.66 5.72 -7.29
N TYR A 130 -18.21 6.92 -6.87
CA TYR A 130 -18.93 8.16 -7.09
C TYR A 130 -19.10 8.46 -8.58
N VAL A 131 -18.02 8.37 -9.36
CA VAL A 131 -18.02 8.57 -10.82
C VAL A 131 -19.03 7.65 -11.51
N LEU A 132 -19.07 6.37 -11.09
CA LEU A 132 -20.01 5.39 -11.65
C LEU A 132 -21.47 5.57 -11.22
N MET A 133 -21.73 6.36 -10.18
CA MET A 133 -23.10 6.70 -9.78
C MET A 133 -23.80 7.64 -10.77
N ALA A 134 -23.05 8.28 -11.66
CA ALA A 134 -23.54 9.20 -12.69
C ALA A 134 -24.54 10.25 -12.16
N LYS A 135 -24.21 10.83 -11.01
CA LYS A 135 -25.03 11.89 -10.38
C LYS A 135 -24.85 13.23 -11.08
N ASP A 136 -25.90 14.02 -11.13
CA ASP A 136 -25.80 15.41 -11.54
C ASP A 136 -24.84 16.20 -10.66
N ALA A 137 -23.95 16.95 -11.26
CA ALA A 137 -22.93 17.72 -10.57
C ALA A 137 -23.43 19.14 -10.31
N TRP A 138 -23.84 19.41 -9.08
CA TRP A 138 -24.25 20.73 -8.59
C TRP A 138 -23.14 21.46 -7.81
N HIS A 139 -21.92 20.93 -7.90
CA HIS A 139 -20.72 21.47 -7.26
C HIS A 139 -19.73 22.00 -8.31
N THR A 140 -18.74 22.74 -7.89
CA THR A 140 -17.59 23.09 -8.72
C THR A 140 -16.74 21.85 -9.01
N PRO A 141 -16.08 21.76 -10.18
CA PRO A 141 -15.89 22.81 -11.19
C PRO A 141 -17.11 22.99 -12.12
N GLY A 142 -17.16 24.16 -12.78
CA GLY A 142 -18.29 24.60 -13.60
C GLY A 142 -18.55 23.85 -14.89
N HIS A 143 -17.70 22.89 -15.28
CA HIS A 143 -17.94 22.00 -16.43
C HIS A 143 -19.01 20.93 -16.16
N SER A 144 -19.55 20.85 -14.94
CA SER A 144 -20.67 19.96 -14.58
C SER A 144 -20.41 18.50 -15.00
N SER A 145 -19.32 17.89 -14.52
CA SER A 145 -18.88 16.53 -14.90
C SER A 145 -18.58 16.36 -16.40
N GLY A 146 -18.28 17.45 -17.10
CA GLY A 146 -17.97 17.47 -18.52
C GLY A 146 -19.16 17.72 -19.44
N ASP A 147 -20.39 17.81 -18.91
CA ASP A 147 -21.60 17.97 -19.74
C ASP A 147 -21.57 19.24 -20.58
N SER A 148 -21.03 20.36 -20.05
CA SER A 148 -20.87 21.62 -20.78
C SER A 148 -19.82 21.56 -21.90
N LEU A 149 -18.98 20.52 -21.94
CA LEU A 149 -17.89 20.37 -22.92
C LEU A 149 -18.25 19.37 -24.01
N ARG A 150 -19.04 18.35 -23.72
CA ARG A 150 -19.33 17.20 -24.59
C ARG A 150 -19.83 17.60 -25.95
N ASP A 151 -20.83 18.46 -25.98
CA ASP A 151 -21.52 18.87 -27.21
C ASP A 151 -21.00 20.21 -27.76
N SER A 152 -19.91 20.73 -27.22
CA SER A 152 -19.33 21.98 -27.65
C SER A 152 -18.56 21.82 -28.97
N PRO A 153 -18.87 22.59 -30.02
CA PRO A 153 -18.12 22.55 -31.28
C PRO A 153 -16.66 23.05 -31.14
N TRP A 154 -16.34 23.73 -30.02
CA TRP A 154 -15.04 24.34 -29.78
C TRP A 154 -14.08 23.45 -28.97
N VAL A 155 -14.62 22.64 -28.08
CA VAL A 155 -13.83 21.86 -27.11
C VAL A 155 -14.26 20.39 -27.03
N GLY A 156 -15.15 19.94 -27.93
CA GLY A 156 -15.61 18.54 -27.94
C GLY A 156 -14.48 17.56 -28.24
N ASP A 157 -13.54 17.91 -29.10
CA ASP A 157 -12.36 17.12 -29.39
C ASP A 157 -11.44 16.95 -28.16
N PHE A 158 -11.32 17.98 -27.34
CA PHE A 158 -10.61 17.90 -26.07
C PHE A 158 -11.31 16.95 -25.09
N TYR A 159 -12.64 17.00 -25.01
CA TYR A 159 -13.43 16.09 -24.20
C TYR A 159 -13.23 14.63 -24.63
N GLU A 160 -13.28 14.36 -25.92
CA GLU A 160 -13.03 13.02 -26.48
C GLU A 160 -11.61 12.53 -26.23
N PHE A 161 -10.62 13.40 -26.43
CA PHE A 161 -9.20 13.07 -26.23
C PHE A 161 -8.85 12.73 -24.78
N ILE A 162 -9.34 13.52 -23.82
CA ILE A 162 -9.07 13.33 -22.38
C ILE A 162 -9.91 12.18 -21.80
N GLY A 163 -11.13 12.05 -22.25
CA GLY A 163 -12.09 11.03 -21.81
C GLY A 163 -13.02 11.50 -20.68
N GLU A 164 -14.23 10.99 -20.71
CA GLU A 164 -15.34 11.36 -19.85
C GLU A 164 -15.01 11.24 -18.34
N HIS A 165 -14.33 10.18 -17.95
CA HIS A 165 -14.06 9.90 -16.54
C HIS A 165 -13.16 10.92 -15.86
N ILE A 166 -12.30 11.62 -16.61
CA ILE A 166 -11.45 12.68 -16.06
C ILE A 166 -12.34 13.84 -15.54
N PHE A 167 -13.32 14.27 -16.33
CA PHE A 167 -14.23 15.34 -15.95
C PHE A 167 -15.17 14.93 -14.83
N ARG A 168 -15.62 13.69 -14.81
CA ARG A 168 -16.44 13.14 -13.72
C ARG A 168 -15.67 12.98 -12.42
N ALA A 169 -14.36 12.79 -12.50
CA ALA A 169 -13.46 12.67 -11.34
C ALA A 169 -12.92 14.01 -10.86
N ASP A 170 -13.09 15.09 -11.61
CA ASP A 170 -12.71 16.44 -11.21
C ASP A 170 -13.79 17.04 -10.30
N LEU A 171 -13.62 16.84 -9.01
CA LEU A 171 -14.62 17.12 -7.97
C LEU A 171 -14.10 18.15 -6.96
N SER A 172 -15.00 18.96 -6.45
CA SER A 172 -14.73 19.77 -5.27
C SER A 172 -14.66 18.91 -4.01
N VAL A 173 -13.85 19.35 -3.04
CA VAL A 173 -13.81 18.78 -1.67
C VAL A 173 -15.15 18.88 -0.92
N SER A 174 -16.15 19.55 -1.48
CA SER A 174 -17.50 19.67 -0.92
C SER A 174 -18.37 18.43 -1.11
N VAL A 175 -17.87 17.37 -1.77
CA VAL A 175 -18.57 16.10 -1.90
C VAL A 175 -18.39 15.26 -0.64
N PRO A 176 -19.40 15.14 0.26
CA PRO A 176 -19.21 14.56 1.59
C PRO A 176 -18.73 13.10 1.58
N ILE A 177 -19.11 12.34 0.56
CA ILE A 177 -18.74 10.93 0.42
C ILE A 177 -17.23 10.72 0.16
N LEU A 178 -16.51 11.80 -0.23
CA LEU A 178 -15.07 11.78 -0.46
C LEU A 178 -14.25 12.27 0.74
N ASP A 179 -14.91 12.56 1.87
CA ASP A 179 -14.24 13.03 3.10
C ASP A 179 -13.66 14.46 2.98
N SER A 180 -12.93 14.91 3.98
CA SER A 180 -12.30 16.22 4.04
C SER A 180 -10.81 16.10 4.35
N LEU A 181 -9.97 16.86 3.62
CA LEU A 181 -8.53 16.96 3.93
C LEU A 181 -8.24 17.74 5.21
N LEU A 182 -9.13 18.67 5.61
CA LEU A 182 -8.96 19.43 6.83
C LEU A 182 -9.24 18.61 8.09
N GLU A 183 -10.32 17.84 8.05
CA GLU A 183 -10.76 16.99 9.15
C GLU A 183 -11.10 15.59 8.62
N PRO A 184 -10.09 14.80 8.26
CA PRO A 184 -10.31 13.50 7.65
C PRO A 184 -10.87 12.51 8.68
N THR A 185 -12.08 12.01 8.42
CA THR A 185 -12.78 11.04 9.26
C THR A 185 -13.22 9.78 8.51
N GLY A 186 -13.23 9.83 7.19
CA GLY A 186 -13.67 8.80 6.27
C GLY A 186 -12.54 8.20 5.44
N VAL A 187 -12.74 8.15 4.12
CA VAL A 187 -11.83 7.47 3.17
C VAL A 187 -10.44 8.11 3.08
N ILE A 188 -10.32 9.41 3.32
CA ILE A 188 -9.01 10.08 3.39
C ILE A 188 -8.27 9.64 4.67
N ALA A 189 -8.97 9.62 5.82
CA ALA A 189 -8.39 9.14 7.07
C ALA A 189 -7.93 7.68 6.96
N GLU A 190 -8.70 6.83 6.29
CA GLU A 190 -8.33 5.44 6.06
C GLU A 190 -7.11 5.32 5.14
N ALA A 191 -7.07 6.08 4.04
CA ALA A 191 -5.92 6.14 3.14
C ALA A 191 -4.65 6.63 3.85
N GLN A 192 -4.75 7.65 4.73
CA GLN A 192 -3.65 8.14 5.54
C GLN A 192 -3.11 7.07 6.51
N LYS A 193 -3.99 6.26 7.13
CA LYS A 193 -3.59 5.13 8.00
C LYS A 193 -2.84 4.05 7.22
N ILE A 194 -3.32 3.70 6.02
CA ILE A 194 -2.66 2.73 5.15
C ILE A 194 -1.27 3.24 4.74
N ALA A 195 -1.17 4.50 4.33
CA ALA A 195 0.10 5.12 3.99
C ALA A 195 1.06 5.17 5.20
N ALA A 196 0.57 5.53 6.39
CA ALA A 196 1.37 5.53 7.62
C ALA A 196 1.95 4.14 7.92
N LYS A 197 1.13 3.08 7.78
CA LYS A 197 1.58 1.69 7.96
C LYS A 197 2.66 1.33 6.93
N ALA A 198 2.47 1.68 5.65
CA ALA A 198 3.40 1.38 4.58
C ALA A 198 4.78 2.06 4.75
N PHE A 199 4.79 3.29 5.29
CA PHE A 199 6.03 4.05 5.54
C PHE A 199 6.58 3.88 6.97
N GLY A 200 5.95 3.05 7.81
CA GLY A 200 6.39 2.85 9.20
C GLY A 200 6.27 4.11 10.07
N SER A 201 5.37 5.04 9.75
CA SER A 201 5.15 6.28 10.48
C SER A 201 3.92 6.18 11.39
N GLN A 202 3.90 6.98 12.46
CA GLN A 202 2.72 7.06 13.33
C GLN A 202 1.52 7.72 12.64
N ARG A 203 1.79 8.69 11.76
CA ARG A 203 0.78 9.44 11.00
C ARG A 203 1.34 9.85 9.64
N THR A 204 0.46 9.96 8.66
CA THR A 204 0.76 10.50 7.34
C THR A 204 -0.27 11.55 6.98
N TYR A 205 0.17 12.64 6.40
CA TYR A 205 -0.67 13.72 5.89
C TYR A 205 -0.45 13.88 4.39
N PHE A 206 -1.51 14.02 3.62
CA PHE A 206 -1.41 14.23 2.18
C PHE A 206 -1.29 15.71 1.86
N ALA A 207 -0.22 16.08 1.17
CA ALA A 207 -0.01 17.42 0.64
C ALA A 207 -0.47 17.45 -0.82
N THR A 208 -1.60 18.09 -1.10
CA THR A 208 -2.18 18.15 -2.46
C THR A 208 -1.54 19.20 -3.35
N ASN A 209 -0.83 20.17 -2.75
CA ASN A 209 -0.19 21.28 -3.47
C ASN A 209 1.31 21.03 -3.72
N GLY A 210 1.70 19.77 -3.82
CA GLY A 210 3.03 19.30 -4.18
C GLY A 210 4.06 19.35 -3.05
N THR A 211 5.23 18.78 -3.31
CA THR A 211 6.35 18.69 -2.37
C THR A 211 6.84 20.05 -1.86
N SER A 212 6.71 21.11 -2.66
CA SER A 212 7.08 22.45 -2.22
C SER A 212 6.27 22.94 -1.02
N THR A 213 4.98 22.58 -0.96
CA THR A 213 4.14 22.86 0.20
C THR A 213 4.49 21.97 1.38
N ALA A 214 4.74 20.68 1.15
CA ALA A 214 5.19 19.78 2.20
C ALA A 214 6.47 20.27 2.87
N ASN A 215 7.47 20.71 2.10
CA ASN A 215 8.71 21.28 2.62
C ASN A 215 8.44 22.53 3.49
N LYS A 216 7.58 23.45 3.05
CA LYS A 216 7.22 24.63 3.82
C LYS A 216 6.52 24.27 5.14
N VAL A 217 5.60 23.33 5.10
CA VAL A 217 4.89 22.86 6.31
C VAL A 217 5.89 22.28 7.31
N ILE A 218 6.81 21.40 6.85
CA ILE A 218 7.82 20.79 7.71
C ILE A 218 8.67 21.88 8.40
N PHE A 219 9.18 22.85 7.65
CA PHE A 219 10.02 23.89 8.23
C PHE A 219 9.29 24.81 9.19
N GLN A 220 8.06 25.23 8.85
CA GLN A 220 7.27 26.06 9.75
C GLN A 220 6.80 25.32 11.01
N THR A 221 6.73 23.99 10.97
CA THR A 221 6.33 23.17 12.13
C THR A 221 7.51 22.88 13.06
N LEU A 222 8.71 22.65 12.47
CA LEU A 222 9.88 22.17 13.23
C LEU A 222 10.86 23.26 13.61
N LEU A 223 10.83 24.42 12.94
CA LEU A 223 11.82 25.48 13.12
C LEU A 223 11.17 26.74 13.68
N THR A 224 11.92 27.40 14.55
CA THR A 224 11.60 28.73 15.09
C THR A 224 12.65 29.76 14.63
N PRO A 225 12.33 31.09 14.70
CA PRO A 225 13.30 32.11 14.37
C PRO A 225 14.58 31.98 15.19
N GLY A 226 15.72 31.95 14.49
CA GLY A 226 17.04 31.79 15.10
C GLY A 226 17.59 30.36 15.13
N ASP A 227 16.79 29.36 14.84
CA ASP A 227 17.27 27.98 14.71
C ASP A 227 18.25 27.84 13.54
N LYS A 228 19.26 26.98 13.69
CA LYS A 228 20.26 26.74 12.64
C LYS A 228 19.86 25.50 11.85
N LEU A 229 19.79 25.65 10.52
CA LEU A 229 19.45 24.56 9.61
C LEU A 229 20.61 24.31 8.64
N ILE A 230 21.14 23.09 8.64
CA ILE A 230 22.20 22.67 7.72
C ILE A 230 21.56 22.31 6.38
N LEU A 231 22.05 22.90 5.29
CA LEU A 231 21.50 22.74 3.94
C LEU A 231 22.60 22.43 2.92
N ASP A 232 22.24 21.61 1.92
CA ASP A 232 22.99 21.53 0.67
C ASP A 232 22.70 22.77 -0.19
N ARG A 233 23.73 23.34 -0.85
CA ARG A 233 23.57 24.48 -1.77
C ARG A 233 22.69 24.15 -2.98
N ASN A 234 22.68 22.89 -3.42
CA ASN A 234 21.87 22.42 -4.54
C ASN A 234 20.43 22.04 -4.16
N CYS A 235 19.98 22.36 -2.94
CA CYS A 235 18.63 22.05 -2.54
C CYS A 235 17.60 22.82 -3.38
N HIS A 236 16.41 22.22 -3.52
CA HIS A 236 15.32 22.84 -4.28
C HIS A 236 14.88 24.18 -3.66
N LYS A 237 14.50 25.15 -4.48
CA LYS A 237 14.06 26.50 -4.04
C LYS A 237 13.00 26.52 -2.93
N SER A 238 12.14 25.49 -2.84
CA SER A 238 11.16 25.40 -1.76
C SER A 238 11.78 25.27 -0.37
N ILE A 239 13.00 24.74 -0.27
CA ILE A 239 13.78 24.67 0.98
C ILE A 239 14.15 26.06 1.43
N HIS A 240 14.70 26.88 0.52
CA HIS A 240 15.03 28.29 0.81
C HIS A 240 13.79 29.09 1.21
N HIS A 241 12.65 28.86 0.53
CA HIS A 241 11.38 29.49 0.92
C HIS A 241 10.95 29.07 2.33
N GLY A 242 11.14 27.77 2.69
CA GLY A 242 10.86 27.29 4.04
C GLY A 242 11.74 27.96 5.11
N VAL A 243 13.03 28.15 4.82
CA VAL A 243 13.97 28.86 5.70
C VAL A 243 13.51 30.31 5.94
N VAL A 244 13.14 31.02 4.85
CA VAL A 244 12.67 32.41 4.97
C VAL A 244 11.39 32.48 5.80
N LEU A 245 10.45 31.56 5.57
CA LEU A 245 9.17 31.54 6.28
C LEU A 245 9.28 31.16 7.75
N SER A 246 10.26 30.33 8.11
CA SER A 246 10.49 29.92 9.50
C SER A 246 11.35 30.92 10.28
N GLY A 247 12.10 31.81 9.61
CA GLY A 247 13.05 32.69 10.23
C GLY A 247 14.33 31.98 10.72
N ALA A 248 14.58 30.78 10.27
CA ALA A 248 15.78 30.01 10.62
C ALA A 248 17.03 30.53 9.89
N HIS A 249 18.19 30.25 10.46
CA HIS A 249 19.50 30.61 9.88
C HIS A 249 20.08 29.43 9.06
N PRO A 250 20.23 29.55 7.73
CA PRO A 250 20.83 28.52 6.93
C PRO A 250 22.34 28.42 7.13
N VAL A 251 22.83 27.20 7.30
CA VAL A 251 24.24 26.83 7.27
C VAL A 251 24.46 25.92 6.07
N TYR A 252 25.18 26.44 5.08
CA TYR A 252 25.37 25.69 3.84
C TYR A 252 26.58 24.76 3.94
N LEU A 253 26.39 23.53 3.50
CA LEU A 253 27.48 22.60 3.26
C LEU A 253 28.27 23.05 2.05
N ASN A 254 29.60 22.98 2.14
CA ASN A 254 30.52 23.31 1.06
C ASN A 254 30.75 22.12 0.13
#